data_1e6f443e1d49b6553f2d33ad565c1af8
#
_entry.id   1e6f443e1d49b6553f2d33ad565c1af8
#
_cell.length_a   1.000
_cell.length_b   1.000
_cell.length_c   1.000
_cell.angle_alpha   90.00
_cell.angle_beta   90.00
_cell.angle_gamma   90.00
#
_symmetry.space_group_name_H-M   'P 1'
#
loop_
_entity.id
_entity.type
_entity.pdbx_description
1 polymer ?
#
loop_
_entity_poly.entity_id
_entity_poly.type
_entity_poly.pdbx_seq_one_letter_code
_entity_poly.pdbx_strand_id
1 'polypeptide(L)'
;MNVLIVHAHPEPRSFNTALRDHSVKILDELGHATQVSDLYAMNFNPVAGPADFGDRADPAYLVYALEQRHGHATGTLAPDIAAEIERLMWCDLLI
;
A
#
# COMPACT_ATOMS: atom_id res chain seq x y z
N MET A 1 -15.72 11.27 -3.50
CA MET A 1 -14.50 10.75 -4.13
C MET A 1 -13.99 9.55 -3.34
N ASN A 2 -13.08 8.80 -3.92
CA ASN A 2 -12.42 7.68 -3.25
C ASN A 2 -11.14 8.18 -2.58
N VAL A 3 -11.03 8.00 -1.27
CA VAL A 3 -9.89 8.49 -0.48
C VAL A 3 -9.12 7.31 0.11
N LEU A 4 -7.83 7.23 -0.19
CA LEU A 4 -6.92 6.27 0.44
C LEU A 4 -6.08 6.97 1.50
N ILE A 5 -6.11 6.43 2.72
CA ILE A 5 -5.25 6.89 3.82
C ILE A 5 -4.18 5.83 4.06
N VAL A 6 -2.91 6.22 3.94
CA VAL A 6 -1.78 5.36 4.30
C VAL A 6 -1.31 5.74 5.69
N HIS A 7 -1.38 4.77 6.60
CA HIS A 7 -1.07 4.95 8.02
C HIS A 7 0.06 4.02 8.45
N ALA A 8 1.05 4.58 9.13
CA ALA A 8 2.20 3.81 9.62
C ALA A 8 2.58 4.28 11.02
N HIS A 9 2.05 3.63 12.04
CA HIS A 9 2.41 3.88 13.43
C HIS A 9 2.26 2.59 14.25
N PRO A 10 3.24 2.27 15.11
CA PRO A 10 3.20 1.03 15.90
C PRO A 10 2.23 1.07 17.09
N GLU A 11 1.85 2.27 17.57
CA GLU A 11 0.99 2.42 18.75
C GLU A 11 -0.46 2.73 18.35
N PRO A 12 -1.42 1.81 18.66
CA PRO A 12 -2.83 2.03 18.31
C PRO A 12 -3.49 3.22 19.03
N ARG A 13 -2.91 3.69 20.11
CA ARG A 13 -3.41 4.84 20.89
C ARG A 13 -2.63 6.12 20.64
N SER A 14 -1.88 6.18 19.55
CA SER A 14 -1.11 7.37 19.17
C SER A 14 -1.99 8.51 18.68
N PHE A 15 -1.44 9.72 18.68
CA PHE A 15 -2.07 10.87 18.04
C PHE A 15 -2.31 10.63 16.55
N ASN A 16 -1.36 10.00 15.86
CA ASN A 16 -1.51 9.68 14.43
C ASN A 16 -2.70 8.72 14.18
N THR A 17 -2.90 7.74 15.05
CA THR A 17 -4.06 6.84 14.96
C THR A 17 -5.36 7.60 15.19
N ALA A 18 -5.42 8.47 16.19
CA ALA A 18 -6.59 9.31 16.45
C ALA A 18 -6.90 10.23 15.25
N LEU A 19 -5.86 10.79 14.62
CA LEU A 19 -6.00 11.63 13.45
C LEU A 19 -6.56 10.85 12.24
N ARG A 20 -6.06 9.62 12.03
CA ARG A 20 -6.59 8.70 11.00
C ARG A 20 -8.07 8.42 11.24
N ASP A 21 -8.44 8.00 12.45
CA ASP A 21 -9.81 7.60 12.78
C ASP A 21 -10.79 8.77 12.63
N HIS A 22 -10.36 9.95 13.07
CA HIS A 22 -11.14 11.17 12.90
C HIS A 22 -11.33 11.53 11.42
N SER A 23 -10.26 11.39 10.62
CA SER A 23 -10.32 11.64 9.18
C SER A 23 -11.30 10.71 8.48
N VAL A 24 -11.25 9.41 8.78
CA VAL A 24 -12.20 8.42 8.24
C VAL A 24 -13.63 8.82 8.58
N LYS A 25 -13.90 9.14 9.86
CA LYS A 25 -15.21 9.54 10.32
C LYS A 25 -15.76 10.74 9.53
N ILE A 26 -14.96 11.80 9.40
CA ILE A 26 -15.38 13.02 8.71
C ILE A 26 -15.62 12.78 7.23
N LEU A 27 -14.72 12.02 6.58
CA LEU A 27 -14.85 11.69 5.16
C LEU A 27 -16.13 10.86 4.89
N ASP A 28 -16.44 9.90 5.75
CA ASP A 28 -17.65 9.09 5.65
C ASP A 28 -18.90 9.95 5.87
N GLU A 29 -18.90 10.85 6.84
CA GLU A 29 -20.01 11.79 7.08
C GLU A 29 -20.23 12.73 5.88
N LEU A 30 -19.18 13.06 5.14
CA LEU A 30 -19.26 13.88 3.93
C LEU A 30 -19.62 13.07 2.66
N GLY A 31 -19.80 11.76 2.78
CA GLY A 31 -20.23 10.89 1.68
C GLY A 31 -19.11 10.37 0.79
N HIS A 32 -17.85 10.46 1.23
CA HIS A 32 -16.70 9.89 0.50
C HIS A 32 -16.51 8.41 0.85
N ALA A 33 -16.01 7.63 -0.09
CA ALA A 33 -15.56 6.26 0.15
C ALA A 33 -14.12 6.28 0.65
N THR A 34 -13.84 5.60 1.76
CA THR A 34 -12.50 5.56 2.37
C THR A 34 -11.94 4.14 2.42
N GLN A 35 -10.65 4.01 2.15
CA GLN A 35 -9.85 2.83 2.47
C GLN A 35 -8.63 3.25 3.28
N VAL A 36 -8.18 2.38 4.17
CA VAL A 36 -7.00 2.61 5.00
C VAL A 36 -5.99 1.49 4.77
N SER A 37 -4.77 1.86 4.39
CA SER A 37 -3.61 0.97 4.41
C SER A 37 -2.87 1.19 5.72
N ASP A 38 -3.20 0.38 6.72
CA ASP A 38 -2.52 0.38 8.03
C ASP A 38 -1.32 -0.56 7.97
N LEU A 39 -0.15 -0.02 7.67
CA LEU A 39 1.04 -0.81 7.35
C LEU A 39 1.51 -1.70 8.51
N TYR A 40 1.37 -1.26 9.76
CA TYR A 40 1.70 -2.07 10.92
C TYR A 40 0.68 -3.19 11.15
N ALA A 41 -0.61 -2.88 11.09
CA ALA A 41 -1.67 -3.89 11.25
C ALA A 41 -1.63 -4.94 10.14
N MET A 42 -1.26 -4.53 8.93
CA MET A 42 -1.11 -5.42 7.76
C MET A 42 0.18 -6.25 7.81
N ASN A 43 1.08 -5.95 8.71
CA ASN A 43 2.43 -6.51 8.71
C ASN A 43 3.12 -6.36 7.35
N PHE A 44 2.98 -5.17 6.76
CA PHE A 44 3.56 -4.85 5.46
C PHE A 44 5.08 -4.93 5.52
N ASN A 45 5.71 -5.56 4.52
CA ASN A 45 7.17 -5.63 4.42
C ASN A 45 7.72 -4.37 3.73
N PRO A 46 8.32 -3.42 4.47
CA PRO A 46 8.83 -2.18 3.90
C PRO A 46 10.23 -2.34 3.27
N VAL A 47 10.87 -3.48 3.45
CA VAL A 47 12.23 -3.72 2.99
C VAL A 47 12.20 -4.18 1.54
N ALA A 48 12.74 -3.34 0.63
CA ALA A 48 12.87 -3.69 -0.77
C ALA A 48 13.85 -4.84 -0.96
N GLY A 49 13.47 -5.83 -1.75
CA GLY A 49 14.30 -6.99 -2.01
C GLY A 49 13.68 -7.97 -2.99
N PRO A 50 14.34 -9.12 -3.23
CA PRO A 50 13.87 -10.11 -4.20
C PRO A 50 12.52 -10.72 -3.87
N ALA A 51 12.10 -10.70 -2.60
CA ALA A 51 10.79 -11.20 -2.18
C ALA A 51 9.61 -10.37 -2.73
N ASP A 52 9.87 -9.17 -3.23
CA ASP A 52 8.85 -8.31 -3.87
C ASP A 52 8.40 -8.83 -5.23
N PHE A 53 9.11 -9.82 -5.78
CA PHE A 53 8.87 -10.37 -7.12
C PHE A 53 8.66 -11.88 -7.06
N GLY A 54 7.53 -12.34 -7.62
CA GLY A 54 7.23 -13.78 -7.69
C GLY A 54 7.98 -14.47 -8.82
N ASP A 55 8.02 -13.85 -10.00
CA ASP A 55 8.77 -14.32 -11.17
C ASP A 55 9.83 -13.28 -11.54
N ARG A 56 11.07 -13.72 -11.67
CA ARG A 56 12.22 -12.85 -11.90
C ARG A 56 12.66 -12.90 -13.37
N ALA A 57 12.87 -11.71 -13.99
CA ALA A 57 13.44 -11.62 -15.32
C ALA A 57 14.91 -12.12 -15.32
N ASP A 58 15.66 -11.80 -14.28
CA ASP A 58 17.02 -12.29 -14.05
C ASP A 58 17.17 -12.81 -12.61
N PRO A 59 17.06 -14.13 -12.40
CA PRO A 59 17.20 -14.73 -11.07
C PRO A 59 18.62 -14.63 -10.49
N ALA A 60 19.63 -14.39 -11.32
CA ALA A 60 21.04 -14.39 -10.91
C ALA A 60 21.50 -13.03 -10.41
N TYR A 61 20.87 -11.95 -10.86
CA TYR A 61 21.28 -10.58 -10.51
C TYR A 61 20.08 -9.68 -10.37
N LEU A 62 19.91 -9.04 -9.19
CA LEU A 62 18.80 -8.17 -8.91
C LEU A 62 19.04 -6.73 -9.40
N VAL A 63 18.34 -6.34 -10.44
CA VAL A 63 18.17 -4.92 -10.81
C VAL A 63 16.73 -4.54 -10.48
N TYR A 64 16.53 -3.85 -9.37
CA TYR A 64 15.20 -3.67 -8.78
C TYR A 64 14.20 -3.02 -9.76
N ALA A 65 14.60 -1.96 -10.44
CA ALA A 65 13.73 -1.27 -11.40
C ALA A 65 13.31 -2.14 -12.59
N LEU A 66 14.21 -3.00 -13.08
CA LEU A 66 13.89 -3.94 -14.15
C LEU A 66 12.92 -5.02 -13.69
N GLU A 67 13.08 -5.51 -12.46
CA GLU A 67 12.17 -6.49 -11.87
C GLU A 67 10.80 -5.88 -11.57
N GLN A 68 10.73 -4.62 -11.15
CA GLN A 68 9.46 -3.89 -11.00
C GLN A 68 8.71 -3.84 -12.31
N ARG A 69 9.37 -3.47 -13.39
CA ARG A 69 8.80 -3.41 -14.73
C ARG A 69 8.31 -4.78 -15.20
N HIS A 70 9.13 -5.80 -15.04
CA HIS A 70 8.79 -7.18 -15.40
C HIS A 70 7.61 -7.70 -14.60
N GLY A 71 7.65 -7.56 -13.27
CA GLY A 71 6.59 -8.02 -12.38
C GLY A 71 5.25 -7.33 -12.62
N HIS A 72 5.28 -6.02 -12.88
CA HIS A 72 4.07 -5.29 -13.25
C HIS A 72 3.48 -5.77 -14.58
N ALA A 73 4.33 -5.95 -15.60
CA ALA A 73 3.91 -6.40 -16.93
C ALA A 73 3.36 -7.84 -16.92
N THR A 74 3.90 -8.72 -16.07
CA THR A 74 3.52 -10.14 -15.99
C THR A 74 2.51 -10.45 -14.88
N GLY A 75 2.17 -9.48 -14.03
CA GLY A 75 1.28 -9.68 -12.90
C GLY A 75 1.87 -10.55 -11.79
N THR A 76 3.18 -10.53 -11.60
CA THR A 76 3.92 -11.39 -10.66
C THR A 76 4.58 -10.66 -9.50
N LEU A 77 4.19 -9.39 -9.24
CA LEU A 77 4.59 -8.69 -8.03
C LEU A 77 4.06 -9.41 -6.78
N ALA A 78 4.73 -9.26 -5.65
CA ALA A 78 4.26 -9.83 -4.39
C ALA A 78 2.82 -9.40 -4.10
N PRO A 79 1.97 -10.28 -3.52
CA PRO A 79 0.55 -9.99 -3.32
C PRO A 79 0.25 -8.75 -2.51
N ASP A 80 1.05 -8.43 -1.50
CA ASP A 80 0.91 -7.22 -0.69
C ASP A 80 1.16 -5.95 -1.51
N ILE A 81 2.17 -5.96 -2.37
CA ILE A 81 2.48 -4.86 -3.28
C ILE A 81 1.38 -4.70 -4.32
N ALA A 82 0.94 -5.79 -4.93
CA ALA A 82 -0.14 -5.77 -5.92
C ALA A 82 -1.43 -5.18 -5.33
N ALA A 83 -1.80 -5.56 -4.11
CA ALA A 83 -2.97 -5.03 -3.42
C ALA A 83 -2.86 -3.53 -3.15
N GLU A 84 -1.69 -3.03 -2.76
CA GLU A 84 -1.48 -1.60 -2.54
C GLU A 84 -1.51 -0.80 -3.84
N ILE A 85 -1.02 -1.35 -4.94
CA ILE A 85 -1.14 -0.73 -6.27
C ILE A 85 -2.62 -0.60 -6.66
N GLU A 86 -3.43 -1.62 -6.43
CA GLU A 86 -4.87 -1.57 -6.70
C GLU A 86 -5.57 -0.47 -5.89
N ARG A 87 -5.21 -0.31 -4.62
CA ARG A 87 -5.75 0.78 -3.78
C ARG A 87 -5.34 2.16 -4.30
N LEU A 88 -4.09 2.32 -4.71
CA LEU A 88 -3.61 3.56 -5.32
C LEU A 88 -4.35 3.89 -6.61
N MET A 89 -4.60 2.89 -7.46
CA MET A 89 -5.37 3.09 -8.70
C MET A 89 -6.84 3.39 -8.45
N TRP A 90 -7.40 2.87 -7.35
CA TRP A 90 -8.78 3.11 -6.96
C TRP A 90 -9.00 4.53 -6.43
N CYS A 91 -8.03 5.14 -5.75
CA CYS A 91 -8.24 6.41 -5.06
C CYS A 91 -8.16 7.63 -5.99
N ASP A 92 -8.97 8.63 -5.66
CA ASP A 92 -8.91 9.98 -6.25
C ASP A 92 -8.02 10.91 -5.42
N LEU A 93 -7.92 10.66 -4.11
CA LEU A 93 -7.13 11.42 -3.15
C LEU A 93 -6.34 10.48 -2.25
N LEU A 94 -5.06 10.76 -2.10
CA LEU A 94 -4.14 10.06 -1.20
C LEU A 94 -3.76 10.94 -0.02
N ILE A 95 -3.94 10.40 1.19
CA ILE A 95 -3.50 11.02 2.44
C ILE A 95 -2.45 10.16 3.11
#